data_77dda5b149144911f8aaaa6ac052e9f3
#
_entry.id   77dda5b149144911f8aaaa6ac052e9f3
#
_cell.length_a   1.000
_cell.length_b   1.000
_cell.length_c   1.000
_cell.angle_alpha   90.00
_cell.angle_beta   90.00
_cell.angle_gamma   90.00
#
_symmetry.space_group_name_H-M   'P 1'
#
loop_
_entity.id
_entity.type
_entity.pdbx_description
1 polymer ?
#
loop_
_entity_poly.entity_id
_entity_poly.type
_entity_poly.pdbx_seq_one_letter_code
_entity_poly.pdbx_strand_id
1 'polypeptide(L)'
;MHKKSVVVIISANAEWQAVKEILAPAEIHSTRLGEYFDLPHGAGTPDTLIRFFHGGWGKISAAATAQAAIDRWQPDLLVNLGTCGGFEGRISRGAIILVTRTIIYDILEQMSDPQEAISQYSTELELTWLPDPLPHPVVRGLLVSADRDIVMGDIPGLVEKYGAVAADWESGAIAWVAQKNRLRCLILRGVTDLVGAIGGEAYGNIQFFHQNTKTVMKTLIEQLPDWLKDIPSEPSALAPLLTKVDCLRLYVADLESGLAFYRDLLGHSLIWRSATSAGLRMPGSEAELVIQTEQAGQEVDIAVESVDSAAQRFAAAGGEVVVPPFDIQIGRCSVVRDPWGNQLVLLDTTKGLLATDEDGNVIGNK
;
A
#
# COMPACT_ATOMS: atom_id res chain seq x y z
N MET A 1 -9.94 31.15 2.02
CA MET A 1 -9.56 29.83 1.45
C MET A 1 -8.46 29.25 2.33
N HIS A 2 -8.55 28.00 2.74
CA HIS A 2 -7.51 27.33 3.49
C HIS A 2 -6.31 27.13 2.55
N LYS A 3 -5.12 27.64 2.94
CA LYS A 3 -3.88 27.39 2.19
C LYS A 3 -3.46 25.95 2.44
N LYS A 4 -3.26 25.18 1.38
CA LYS A 4 -2.75 23.83 1.49
C LYS A 4 -1.31 23.84 1.99
N SER A 5 -0.96 22.87 2.82
CA SER A 5 0.37 22.68 3.40
C SER A 5 0.92 21.33 3.01
N VAL A 6 2.10 21.30 2.40
CA VAL A 6 2.80 20.09 1.99
C VAL A 6 4.16 20.05 2.66
N VAL A 7 4.49 18.94 3.28
CA VAL A 7 5.85 18.68 3.77
C VAL A 7 6.50 17.63 2.89
N VAL A 8 7.65 17.96 2.32
CA VAL A 8 8.47 17.09 1.50
C VAL A 8 9.65 16.59 2.33
N ILE A 9 9.65 15.33 2.70
CA ILE A 9 10.74 14.69 3.44
C ILE A 9 11.79 14.18 2.46
N ILE A 10 13.05 14.58 2.73
CA ILE A 10 14.25 14.11 2.06
C ILE A 10 15.11 13.44 3.11
N SER A 11 15.50 12.20 2.92
CA SER A 11 16.17 11.43 3.96
C SER A 11 17.69 11.46 3.89
N ALA A 12 18.26 11.09 2.74
CA ALA A 12 19.71 10.97 2.61
C ALA A 12 20.41 12.32 2.48
N ASN A 13 21.62 12.42 3.09
CA ASN A 13 22.43 13.64 3.01
C ASN A 13 22.78 14.04 1.57
N ALA A 14 23.05 13.06 0.69
CA ALA A 14 23.34 13.31 -0.72
C ALA A 14 22.12 13.89 -1.47
N GLU A 15 20.93 13.38 -1.18
CA GLU A 15 19.67 13.90 -1.71
C GLU A 15 19.40 15.31 -1.21
N TRP A 16 19.58 15.54 0.10
CA TRP A 16 19.42 16.88 0.70
C TRP A 16 20.37 17.90 0.13
N GLN A 17 21.63 17.52 -0.09
CA GLN A 17 22.59 18.40 -0.74
C GLN A 17 22.18 18.74 -2.18
N ALA A 18 21.70 17.75 -2.94
CA ALA A 18 21.18 17.99 -4.28
C ALA A 18 19.96 18.92 -4.27
N VAL A 19 19.04 18.77 -3.31
CA VAL A 19 17.88 19.67 -3.13
C VAL A 19 18.34 21.10 -2.88
N LYS A 20 19.30 21.32 -1.98
CA LYS A 20 19.84 22.65 -1.68
C LYS A 20 20.53 23.30 -2.89
N GLU A 21 21.26 22.52 -3.67
CA GLU A 21 21.90 23.01 -4.90
C GLU A 21 20.90 23.39 -5.99
N ILE A 22 19.80 22.61 -6.13
CA ILE A 22 18.80 22.82 -7.18
C ILE A 22 17.89 24.00 -6.83
N LEU A 23 17.41 24.06 -5.59
CA LEU A 23 16.43 25.05 -5.14
C LEU A 23 17.05 26.33 -4.59
N ALA A 24 18.32 26.30 -4.20
CA ALA A 24 19.09 27.44 -3.65
C ALA A 24 18.28 28.27 -2.64
N PRO A 25 17.77 27.66 -1.53
CA PRO A 25 16.90 28.35 -0.59
C PRO A 25 17.61 29.55 0.05
N ALA A 26 16.87 30.67 0.17
CA ALA A 26 17.41 31.89 0.75
C ALA A 26 17.67 31.79 2.26
N GLU A 27 16.88 30.95 2.94
CA GLU A 27 16.98 30.71 4.38
C GLU A 27 16.78 29.24 4.69
N ILE A 28 17.60 28.69 5.59
CA ILE A 28 17.49 27.32 6.09
C ILE A 28 17.36 27.39 7.61
N HIS A 29 16.33 26.75 8.12
CA HIS A 29 16.05 26.65 9.55
C HIS A 29 16.50 25.30 10.09
N SER A 30 16.87 25.26 11.37
CA SER A 30 17.28 24.02 12.04
C SER A 30 16.25 23.60 13.10
N THR A 31 16.10 22.29 13.24
CA THR A 31 15.34 21.65 14.33
C THR A 31 16.25 20.63 15.03
N ARG A 32 15.76 19.98 16.08
CA ARG A 32 16.48 18.87 16.73
C ARG A 32 16.63 17.63 15.82
N LEU A 33 15.78 17.49 14.79
CA LEU A 33 15.73 16.32 13.91
C LEU A 33 16.32 16.56 12.53
N GLY A 34 16.56 17.84 12.15
CA GLY A 34 17.11 18.16 10.84
C GLY A 34 16.86 19.60 10.45
N GLU A 35 17.21 19.91 9.21
CA GLU A 35 17.06 21.25 8.61
C GLU A 35 15.78 21.30 7.76
N TYR A 36 15.18 22.46 7.65
CA TYR A 36 14.07 22.69 6.73
C TYR A 36 14.11 24.08 6.10
N PHE A 37 13.42 24.22 4.99
CA PHE A 37 13.14 25.51 4.37
C PHE A 37 11.80 25.48 3.64
N ASP A 38 11.23 26.66 3.45
CA ASP A 38 9.99 26.84 2.71
C ASP A 38 10.30 27.33 1.29
N LEU A 39 9.58 26.81 0.30
CA LEU A 39 9.62 27.41 -1.03
C LEU A 39 8.89 28.75 -1.03
N PRO A 40 9.37 29.75 -1.81
CA PRO A 40 8.67 31.01 -1.98
C PRO A 40 7.22 30.76 -2.47
N HIS A 41 6.29 31.57 -2.00
CA HIS A 41 4.90 31.52 -2.47
C HIS A 41 4.82 31.64 -3.99
N GLY A 42 4.11 30.71 -4.62
CA GLY A 42 3.97 30.67 -6.08
C GLY A 42 5.03 29.86 -6.82
N ALA A 43 6.04 29.32 -6.14
CA ALA A 43 7.05 28.46 -6.73
C ALA A 43 6.54 27.00 -6.85
N GLY A 44 5.37 26.79 -7.41
CA GLY A 44 4.79 25.45 -7.59
C GLY A 44 3.31 25.54 -7.86
N THR A 45 2.51 25.73 -6.81
CA THR A 45 1.06 25.95 -6.92
C THR A 45 0.67 27.20 -6.16
N PRO A 46 -0.17 28.09 -6.70
CA PRO A 46 -0.40 29.44 -6.15
C PRO A 46 -0.85 29.49 -4.68
N ASP A 47 -1.57 28.47 -4.21
CA ASP A 47 -2.18 28.41 -2.89
C ASP A 47 -1.62 27.33 -1.98
N THR A 48 -0.42 26.80 -2.29
CA THR A 48 0.21 25.72 -1.52
C THR A 48 1.52 26.18 -0.90
N LEU A 49 1.66 25.98 0.41
CA LEU A 49 2.93 26.09 1.11
C LEU A 49 3.67 24.77 0.98
N ILE A 50 4.86 24.80 0.38
CA ILE A 50 5.72 23.60 0.24
C ILE A 50 6.94 23.78 1.14
N ARG A 51 7.12 22.88 2.09
CA ARG A 51 8.23 22.82 3.01
C ARG A 51 9.09 21.59 2.76
N PHE A 52 10.37 21.78 2.51
CA PHE A 52 11.34 20.70 2.44
C PHE A 52 11.96 20.47 3.81
N PHE A 53 12.00 19.21 4.25
CA PHE A 53 12.53 18.83 5.55
C PHE A 53 13.50 17.65 5.41
N HIS A 54 14.72 17.83 5.91
CA HIS A 54 15.76 16.80 5.93
C HIS A 54 15.51 15.81 7.07
N GLY A 55 15.23 14.55 6.75
CA GLY A 55 14.78 13.54 7.70
C GLY A 55 15.87 12.66 8.32
N GLY A 56 17.08 12.67 7.74
CA GLY A 56 18.16 11.77 8.16
C GLY A 56 17.96 10.31 7.72
N TRP A 57 18.99 9.51 7.90
CA TRP A 57 19.07 8.14 7.41
C TRP A 57 18.36 7.13 8.28
N GLY A 58 17.80 6.11 7.61
CA GLY A 58 17.25 4.92 8.20
C GLY A 58 15.87 5.10 8.81
N LYS A 59 15.25 4.00 9.13
CA LYS A 59 13.87 3.92 9.58
C LYS A 59 13.58 4.74 10.84
N ILE A 60 14.51 4.75 11.80
CA ILE A 60 14.34 5.46 13.07
C ILE A 60 14.26 6.97 12.83
N SER A 61 15.23 7.53 12.08
CA SER A 61 15.23 8.96 11.74
C SER A 61 14.03 9.34 10.90
N ALA A 62 13.71 8.53 9.90
CA ALA A 62 12.59 8.75 9.00
C ALA A 62 11.23 8.76 9.73
N ALA A 63 11.01 7.80 10.64
CA ALA A 63 9.80 7.76 11.46
C ALA A 63 9.69 8.97 12.39
N ALA A 64 10.76 9.29 13.11
CA ALA A 64 10.79 10.42 14.04
C ALA A 64 10.54 11.76 13.31
N THR A 65 11.17 11.94 12.15
CA THR A 65 11.03 13.14 11.33
C THR A 65 9.64 13.26 10.72
N ALA A 66 9.08 12.16 10.21
CA ALA A 66 7.72 12.15 9.69
C ALA A 66 6.70 12.53 10.78
N GLN A 67 6.80 11.94 11.97
CA GLN A 67 5.91 12.28 13.08
C GLN A 67 6.08 13.73 13.52
N ALA A 68 7.32 14.21 13.67
CA ALA A 68 7.56 15.59 14.06
C ALA A 68 7.06 16.61 13.01
N ALA A 69 7.16 16.28 11.72
CA ALA A 69 6.59 17.09 10.65
C ALA A 69 5.07 17.20 10.74
N ILE A 70 4.41 16.08 11.02
CA ILE A 70 2.96 16.00 11.18
C ILE A 70 2.52 16.81 12.40
N ASP A 71 3.13 16.59 13.56
CA ASP A 71 2.77 17.26 14.80
C ASP A 71 2.99 18.78 14.74
N ARG A 72 4.09 19.20 14.10
CA ARG A 72 4.48 20.60 14.07
C ARG A 72 3.72 21.42 13.04
N TRP A 73 3.49 20.86 11.86
CA TRP A 73 3.02 21.62 10.71
C TRP A 73 1.66 21.19 10.19
N GLN A 74 1.12 20.06 10.67
CA GLN A 74 -0.19 19.53 10.30
C GLN A 74 -0.46 19.63 8.78
N PRO A 75 0.40 19.02 7.96
CA PRO A 75 0.28 19.15 6.51
C PRO A 75 -0.95 18.43 5.97
N ASP A 76 -1.48 18.90 4.85
CA ASP A 76 -2.54 18.23 4.09
C ASP A 76 -2.00 17.01 3.31
N LEU A 77 -0.70 17.02 3.01
CA LEU A 77 0.01 15.95 2.30
C LEU A 77 1.44 15.82 2.79
N LEU A 78 1.86 14.59 3.09
CA LEU A 78 3.26 14.23 3.27
C LEU A 78 3.81 13.69 1.95
N VAL A 79 4.92 14.26 1.48
CA VAL A 79 5.61 13.77 0.28
C VAL A 79 6.97 13.24 0.69
N ASN A 80 7.37 12.10 0.17
CA ASN A 80 8.74 11.60 0.31
C ASN A 80 9.37 11.49 -1.08
N LEU A 81 10.37 12.30 -1.33
CA LEU A 81 11.20 12.25 -2.53
C LEU A 81 12.57 11.70 -2.20
N GLY A 82 13.12 10.89 -3.08
CA GLY A 82 14.45 10.36 -2.90
C GLY A 82 14.82 9.31 -3.94
N THR A 83 15.91 8.63 -3.65
CA THR A 83 16.50 7.62 -4.51
C THR A 83 16.29 6.21 -3.97
N CYS A 84 16.45 5.21 -4.83
CA CYS A 84 16.38 3.80 -4.45
C CYS A 84 17.30 2.97 -5.35
N GLY A 85 17.68 1.78 -4.87
CA GLY A 85 18.30 0.74 -5.66
C GLY A 85 17.24 -0.11 -6.36
N GLY A 86 17.28 -0.15 -7.70
CA GLY A 86 16.35 -0.96 -8.49
C GLY A 86 16.76 -2.42 -8.57
N PHE A 87 15.81 -3.36 -8.59
CA PHE A 87 16.12 -4.77 -8.82
C PHE A 87 16.31 -5.02 -10.31
N GLU A 88 17.47 -5.58 -10.67
CA GLU A 88 17.83 -5.89 -12.05
C GLU A 88 16.76 -6.78 -12.72
N GLY A 89 16.38 -6.45 -13.95
CA GLY A 89 15.31 -7.15 -14.67
C GLY A 89 13.88 -6.79 -14.26
N ARG A 90 13.70 -6.00 -13.19
CA ARG A 90 12.37 -5.55 -12.72
C ARG A 90 12.10 -4.09 -13.04
N ILE A 91 13.12 -3.26 -13.06
CA ILE A 91 13.02 -1.84 -13.34
C ILE A 91 14.29 -1.35 -14.03
N SER A 92 14.25 -0.20 -14.67
CA SER A 92 15.39 0.41 -15.34
C SER A 92 15.96 1.55 -14.51
N ARG A 93 17.28 1.75 -14.61
CA ARG A 93 17.94 2.92 -14.03
C ARG A 93 17.36 4.21 -14.62
N GLY A 94 17.17 5.22 -13.78
CA GLY A 94 16.54 6.49 -14.12
C GLY A 94 15.01 6.47 -14.14
N ALA A 95 14.38 5.31 -13.99
CA ALA A 95 12.92 5.24 -13.85
C ALA A 95 12.47 5.90 -12.54
N ILE A 96 11.32 6.55 -12.58
CA ILE A 96 10.64 7.04 -11.38
C ILE A 96 9.57 6.04 -10.97
N ILE A 97 9.56 5.68 -9.70
CA ILE A 97 8.58 4.79 -9.09
C ILE A 97 7.55 5.65 -8.37
N LEU A 98 6.28 5.51 -8.71
CA LEU A 98 5.16 5.86 -7.85
C LEU A 98 4.93 4.68 -6.93
N VAL A 99 5.32 4.82 -5.67
CA VAL A 99 5.20 3.74 -4.70
C VAL A 99 3.74 3.55 -4.33
N THR A 100 3.22 2.35 -4.56
CA THR A 100 1.83 1.99 -4.23
C THR A 100 1.73 1.27 -2.89
N ARG A 101 2.78 0.57 -2.51
CA ARG A 101 2.89 -0.16 -1.26
C ARG A 101 4.33 -0.17 -0.77
N THR A 102 4.51 -0.14 0.54
CA THR A 102 5.82 -0.34 1.19
C THR A 102 5.79 -1.54 2.11
N ILE A 103 6.93 -2.21 2.26
CA ILE A 103 7.15 -3.29 3.23
C ILE A 103 8.49 -3.07 3.91
N ILE A 104 8.53 -3.09 5.24
CA ILE A 104 9.77 -3.16 6.00
C ILE A 104 10.12 -4.65 6.17
N TYR A 105 11.14 -5.14 5.43
CA TYR A 105 11.39 -6.56 5.27
C TYR A 105 12.48 -7.13 6.19
N ASP A 106 13.21 -6.30 6.89
CA ASP A 106 14.31 -6.69 7.78
C ASP A 106 13.87 -6.88 9.24
N ILE A 107 12.57 -6.90 9.51
CA ILE A 107 12.02 -7.30 10.80
C ILE A 107 11.89 -8.81 10.81
N LEU A 108 12.81 -9.47 11.51
CA LEU A 108 12.90 -10.93 11.55
C LEU A 108 12.40 -11.45 12.90
N GLU A 109 11.11 -11.73 12.97
CA GLU A 109 10.49 -12.41 14.11
C GLU A 109 10.85 -13.91 14.08
N GLN A 110 11.29 -14.44 15.23
CA GLN A 110 11.71 -15.86 15.35
C GLN A 110 10.93 -16.62 16.46
N MET A 111 10.10 -15.92 17.22
CA MET A 111 9.32 -16.53 18.31
C MET A 111 7.92 -16.93 17.84
N SER A 112 7.41 -16.28 16.79
CA SER A 112 6.08 -16.52 16.23
C SER A 112 6.11 -16.56 14.72
N ASP A 113 5.01 -16.26 14.04
CA ASP A 113 4.97 -16.16 12.58
C ASP A 113 5.69 -14.90 12.09
N PRO A 114 6.83 -15.03 11.37
CA PRO A 114 7.54 -13.88 10.82
C PRO A 114 6.67 -13.03 9.89
N GLN A 115 5.62 -13.61 9.30
CA GLN A 115 4.73 -12.90 8.38
C GLN A 115 3.84 -11.88 9.11
N GLU A 116 3.47 -12.13 10.37
CA GLU A 116 2.70 -11.20 11.18
C GLU A 116 3.48 -9.89 11.40
N ALA A 117 4.76 -9.99 11.78
CA ALA A 117 5.62 -8.82 11.96
C ALA A 117 5.78 -8.02 10.66
N ILE A 118 5.99 -8.68 9.52
CA ILE A 118 6.06 -8.03 8.21
C ILE A 118 4.74 -7.35 7.84
N SER A 119 3.62 -8.00 8.10
CA SER A 119 2.29 -7.43 7.85
C SER A 119 2.03 -6.17 8.66
N GLN A 120 2.47 -6.13 9.92
CA GLN A 120 2.36 -4.95 10.79
C GLN A 120 3.07 -3.71 10.21
N TYR A 121 4.13 -3.92 9.44
CA TYR A 121 4.93 -2.86 8.82
C TYR A 121 4.82 -2.84 7.29
N SER A 122 3.73 -3.36 6.77
CA SER A 122 3.31 -3.18 5.39
C SER A 122 2.31 -2.03 5.32
N THR A 123 2.48 -1.13 4.34
CA THR A 123 1.61 0.03 4.18
C THR A 123 1.21 0.19 2.73
N GLU A 124 -0.08 0.16 2.45
CA GLU A 124 -0.62 0.56 1.15
C GLU A 124 -0.88 2.06 1.15
N LEU A 125 -0.50 2.73 0.06
CA LEU A 125 -0.67 4.16 -0.10
C LEU A 125 -1.98 4.45 -0.81
N GLU A 126 -2.82 5.30 -0.19
CA GLU A 126 -4.05 5.80 -0.79
C GLU A 126 -3.69 6.84 -1.87
N LEU A 127 -3.86 6.46 -3.15
CA LEU A 127 -3.48 7.24 -4.33
C LEU A 127 -4.65 7.53 -5.26
N THR A 128 -5.89 7.27 -4.86
CA THR A 128 -7.10 7.46 -5.68
C THR A 128 -7.38 8.94 -5.99
N TRP A 129 -6.77 9.85 -5.22
CA TRP A 129 -6.85 11.29 -5.43
C TRP A 129 -5.95 11.79 -6.57
N LEU A 130 -5.01 10.98 -7.05
CA LEU A 130 -4.17 11.34 -8.18
C LEU A 130 -4.98 11.34 -9.48
N PRO A 131 -4.67 12.26 -10.42
CA PRO A 131 -5.36 12.32 -11.69
C PRO A 131 -5.11 11.09 -12.56
N ASP A 132 -6.05 10.81 -13.44
CA ASP A 132 -5.87 9.84 -14.52
C ASP A 132 -6.10 10.55 -15.87
N PRO A 133 -5.09 10.64 -16.76
CA PRO A 133 -3.74 10.07 -16.63
C PRO A 133 -2.89 10.78 -15.58
N LEU A 134 -1.88 10.07 -15.06
CA LEU A 134 -0.89 10.65 -14.15
C LEU A 134 -0.10 11.77 -14.83
N PRO A 135 0.39 12.78 -14.07
CA PRO A 135 1.06 13.96 -14.66
C PRO A 135 2.39 13.62 -15.37
N HIS A 136 3.05 12.55 -14.96
CA HIS A 136 4.32 12.12 -15.54
C HIS A 136 4.37 10.60 -15.69
N PRO A 137 5.15 10.07 -16.64
CA PRO A 137 5.40 8.64 -16.78
C PRO A 137 6.11 8.09 -15.55
N VAL A 138 5.55 7.08 -14.91
CA VAL A 138 6.11 6.40 -13.73
C VAL A 138 5.84 4.89 -13.79
N VAL A 139 6.64 4.14 -13.07
CA VAL A 139 6.37 2.73 -12.77
C VAL A 139 5.61 2.68 -11.45
N ARG A 140 4.40 2.15 -11.44
CA ARG A 140 3.70 1.84 -10.20
C ARG A 140 4.29 0.57 -9.61
N GLY A 141 4.69 0.60 -8.34
CA GLY A 141 5.36 -0.57 -7.77
C GLY A 141 5.42 -0.60 -6.26
N LEU A 142 5.68 -1.82 -5.76
CA LEU A 142 5.98 -2.07 -4.36
C LEU A 142 7.46 -1.81 -4.12
N LEU A 143 7.75 -1.02 -3.09
CA LEU A 143 9.09 -0.74 -2.61
C LEU A 143 9.30 -1.41 -1.25
N VAL A 144 10.44 -2.08 -1.07
CA VAL A 144 10.81 -2.63 0.23
C VAL A 144 11.83 -1.75 0.92
N SER A 145 11.78 -1.66 2.26
CA SER A 145 12.71 -0.84 3.06
C SER A 145 13.42 -1.67 4.11
N ALA A 146 14.71 -1.37 4.35
CA ALA A 146 15.52 -1.99 5.39
C ALA A 146 16.66 -1.05 5.82
N ASP A 147 17.13 -1.13 7.08
CA ASP A 147 18.31 -0.38 7.55
C ASP A 147 19.63 -1.08 7.14
N ARG A 148 19.71 -1.45 5.86
CA ARG A 148 20.90 -2.08 5.25
C ARG A 148 20.87 -1.95 3.75
N ASP A 149 22.04 -2.09 3.13
CA ASP A 149 22.13 -2.21 1.69
C ASP A 149 21.43 -3.49 1.20
N ILE A 150 21.02 -3.48 -0.06
CA ILE A 150 20.33 -4.60 -0.67
C ILE A 150 21.27 -5.82 -0.69
N VAL A 151 20.86 -6.90 -0.06
CA VAL A 151 21.56 -8.18 -0.11
C VAL A 151 21.08 -8.94 -1.33
N MET A 152 22.00 -9.24 -2.26
CA MET A 152 21.69 -9.90 -3.54
C MET A 152 20.88 -11.20 -3.36
N GLY A 153 21.20 -11.99 -2.33
CA GLY A 153 20.50 -13.23 -2.02
C GLY A 153 19.05 -13.07 -1.61
N ASP A 154 18.63 -11.88 -1.15
CA ASP A 154 17.26 -11.60 -0.72
C ASP A 154 16.36 -11.24 -1.90
N ILE A 155 16.93 -10.69 -3.00
CA ILE A 155 16.16 -10.18 -4.13
C ILE A 155 15.17 -11.20 -4.71
N PRO A 156 15.55 -12.44 -5.00
CA PRO A 156 14.63 -13.44 -5.55
C PRO A 156 13.40 -13.64 -4.65
N GLY A 157 13.61 -13.76 -3.33
CA GLY A 157 12.53 -13.91 -2.36
C GLY A 157 11.63 -12.67 -2.26
N LEU A 158 12.23 -11.46 -2.30
CA LEU A 158 11.47 -10.20 -2.28
C LEU A 158 10.62 -10.01 -3.54
N VAL A 159 11.16 -10.42 -4.69
CA VAL A 159 10.43 -10.39 -5.97
C VAL A 159 9.32 -11.43 -6.00
N GLU A 160 9.62 -12.68 -5.67
CA GLU A 160 8.66 -13.80 -5.73
C GLU A 160 7.52 -13.61 -4.73
N LYS A 161 7.85 -13.26 -3.48
CA LYS A 161 6.87 -13.15 -2.40
C LYS A 161 6.05 -11.88 -2.44
N TYR A 162 6.65 -10.74 -2.81
CA TYR A 162 6.01 -9.43 -2.68
C TYR A 162 5.83 -8.69 -4.01
N GLY A 163 6.46 -9.14 -5.08
CA GLY A 163 6.48 -8.40 -6.35
C GLY A 163 7.30 -7.11 -6.28
N ALA A 164 8.25 -7.01 -5.35
CA ALA A 164 9.06 -5.81 -5.16
C ALA A 164 9.87 -5.46 -6.40
N VAL A 165 10.00 -4.16 -6.69
CA VAL A 165 10.74 -3.66 -7.86
C VAL A 165 12.04 -2.95 -7.48
N ALA A 166 12.13 -2.46 -6.23
CA ALA A 166 13.27 -1.70 -5.73
C ALA A 166 13.30 -1.71 -4.20
N ALA A 167 14.39 -1.22 -3.62
CA ALA A 167 14.53 -1.06 -2.18
C ALA A 167 15.16 0.28 -1.80
N ASP A 168 14.80 0.77 -0.62
CA ASP A 168 15.40 1.92 0.04
C ASP A 168 15.53 1.68 1.56
N TRP A 169 15.85 2.74 2.30
CA TRP A 169 16.00 2.65 3.75
C TRP A 169 14.84 3.29 4.53
N GLU A 170 14.04 4.20 3.96
CA GLU A 170 13.17 5.08 4.74
C GLU A 170 11.68 5.06 4.38
N SER A 171 11.35 4.80 3.11
CA SER A 171 9.97 4.92 2.62
C SER A 171 8.96 4.13 3.44
N GLY A 172 9.33 2.92 3.86
CA GLY A 172 8.46 2.09 4.69
C GLY A 172 8.10 2.74 6.03
N ALA A 173 9.08 3.39 6.68
CA ALA A 173 8.85 4.07 7.95
C ALA A 173 7.99 5.33 7.78
N ILE A 174 8.24 6.12 6.73
CA ILE A 174 7.46 7.34 6.45
C ILE A 174 6.02 6.98 6.10
N ALA A 175 5.80 5.99 5.24
CA ALA A 175 4.48 5.51 4.87
C ALA A 175 3.69 5.01 6.09
N TRP A 176 4.34 4.22 6.94
CA TRP A 176 3.74 3.68 8.15
C TRP A 176 3.29 4.80 9.12
N VAL A 177 4.15 5.79 9.35
CA VAL A 177 3.82 6.95 10.20
C VAL A 177 2.66 7.75 9.60
N ALA A 178 2.68 8.04 8.30
CA ALA A 178 1.60 8.75 7.62
C ALA A 178 0.27 8.00 7.78
N GLN A 179 0.26 6.68 7.57
CA GLN A 179 -0.93 5.84 7.74
C GLN A 179 -1.48 5.89 9.17
N LYS A 180 -0.60 5.78 10.20
CA LYS A 180 -1.01 5.87 11.61
C LYS A 180 -1.64 7.23 11.96
N ASN A 181 -1.20 8.28 11.30
CA ASN A 181 -1.76 9.63 11.44
C ASN A 181 -2.94 9.93 10.47
N ARG A 182 -3.36 8.97 9.66
CA ARG A 182 -4.41 9.15 8.64
C ARG A 182 -4.12 10.30 7.69
N LEU A 183 -2.84 10.50 7.38
CA LEU A 183 -2.36 11.55 6.50
C LEU A 183 -2.05 10.96 5.12
N ARG A 184 -2.50 11.62 4.05
CA ARG A 184 -2.09 11.27 2.69
C ARG A 184 -0.59 11.32 2.55
N CYS A 185 -0.04 10.32 1.87
CA CYS A 185 1.38 10.22 1.62
C CYS A 185 1.63 9.91 0.15
N LEU A 186 2.46 10.72 -0.51
CA LEU A 186 2.95 10.49 -1.86
C LEU A 186 4.43 10.15 -1.78
N ILE A 187 4.81 8.99 -2.29
CA ILE A 187 6.20 8.57 -2.33
C ILE A 187 6.63 8.38 -3.78
N LEU A 188 7.62 9.18 -4.20
CA LEU A 188 8.25 9.09 -5.51
C LEU A 188 9.73 8.78 -5.31
N ARG A 189 10.19 7.65 -5.87
CA ARG A 189 11.59 7.22 -5.81
C ARG A 189 12.17 7.10 -7.20
N GLY A 190 13.35 7.67 -7.40
CA GLY A 190 14.08 7.47 -8.64
C GLY A 190 15.18 6.45 -8.49
N VAL A 191 15.31 5.59 -9.49
CA VAL A 191 16.30 4.50 -9.49
C VAL A 191 17.66 5.05 -9.87
N THR A 192 18.59 5.10 -8.93
CA THR A 192 19.97 5.58 -9.15
C THR A 192 20.89 4.50 -9.72
N ASP A 193 20.67 3.26 -9.32
CA ASP A 193 21.50 2.11 -9.66
C ASP A 193 20.67 0.83 -9.63
N LEU A 194 21.19 -0.19 -10.28
CA LEU A 194 20.60 -1.51 -10.27
C LEU A 194 21.41 -2.45 -9.38
N VAL A 195 20.69 -3.31 -8.66
CA VAL A 195 21.27 -4.38 -7.87
C VAL A 195 20.79 -5.72 -8.43
N GLY A 196 21.73 -6.56 -8.79
CA GLY A 196 21.51 -7.88 -9.39
C GLY A 196 22.40 -8.96 -8.80
N ALA A 197 22.51 -10.07 -9.50
CA ALA A 197 23.24 -11.26 -9.04
C ALA A 197 24.74 -11.03 -8.78
N ILE A 198 25.36 -10.02 -9.41
CA ILE A 198 26.78 -9.70 -9.28
C ILE A 198 27.08 -8.51 -8.36
N GLY A 199 26.05 -7.87 -7.77
CA GLY A 199 26.18 -6.70 -6.89
C GLY A 199 25.36 -5.52 -7.31
N GLY A 200 25.54 -4.40 -6.62
CA GLY A 200 24.95 -3.12 -6.96
C GLY A 200 25.94 -2.24 -7.75
N GLU A 201 25.45 -1.56 -8.78
CA GLU A 201 26.27 -0.66 -9.62
C GLU A 201 26.91 0.48 -8.82
N ALA A 202 26.27 0.91 -7.73
CA ALA A 202 26.76 1.97 -6.85
C ALA A 202 27.73 1.45 -5.75
N TYR A 203 27.78 0.14 -5.53
CA TYR A 203 28.59 -0.43 -4.45
C TYR A 203 30.08 -0.20 -4.68
N GLY A 204 30.72 0.51 -3.72
CA GLY A 204 32.10 0.93 -3.84
C GLY A 204 32.35 2.08 -4.83
N ASN A 205 31.30 2.67 -5.41
CA ASN A 205 31.40 3.79 -6.36
C ASN A 205 30.52 4.99 -5.93
N ILE A 206 30.97 5.70 -4.94
CA ILE A 206 30.25 6.84 -4.36
C ILE A 206 30.07 8.01 -5.36
N GLN A 207 30.98 8.18 -6.31
CA GLN A 207 30.87 9.25 -7.31
C GLN A 207 29.72 8.94 -8.29
N PHE A 208 29.60 7.70 -8.72
CA PHE A 208 28.49 7.24 -9.55
C PHE A 208 27.14 7.47 -8.84
N PHE A 209 27.06 7.09 -7.57
CA PHE A 209 25.87 7.32 -6.75
C PHE A 209 25.50 8.82 -6.68
N HIS A 210 26.47 9.70 -6.32
CA HIS A 210 26.19 11.15 -6.20
C HIS A 210 25.74 11.78 -7.51
N GLN A 211 26.33 11.40 -8.64
CA GLN A 211 25.97 11.91 -9.96
C GLN A 211 24.54 11.52 -10.34
N ASN A 212 24.18 10.26 -10.15
CA ASN A 212 22.83 9.76 -10.43
C ASN A 212 21.80 10.34 -9.46
N THR A 213 22.15 10.45 -8.16
CA THR A 213 21.30 11.10 -7.16
C THR A 213 20.95 12.52 -7.58
N LYS A 214 21.92 13.31 -8.01
CA LYS A 214 21.66 14.70 -8.46
C LYS A 214 20.72 14.73 -9.67
N THR A 215 20.91 13.85 -10.64
CA THR A 215 20.06 13.74 -11.83
C THR A 215 18.64 13.36 -11.47
N VAL A 216 18.46 12.34 -10.64
CA VAL A 216 17.16 11.86 -10.18
C VAL A 216 16.45 12.94 -9.36
N MET A 217 17.12 13.52 -8.39
CA MET A 217 16.55 14.58 -7.54
C MET A 217 16.11 15.79 -8.36
N LYS A 218 16.87 16.16 -9.38
CA LYS A 218 16.46 17.23 -10.31
C LYS A 218 15.14 16.91 -10.98
N THR A 219 15.01 15.71 -11.55
CA THR A 219 13.76 15.26 -12.18
C THR A 219 12.59 15.28 -11.22
N LEU A 220 12.75 14.73 -10.00
CA LEU A 220 11.70 14.69 -8.98
C LEU A 220 11.25 16.08 -8.55
N ILE A 221 12.20 17.01 -8.35
CA ILE A 221 11.91 18.38 -7.93
C ILE A 221 11.21 19.16 -9.05
N GLU A 222 11.67 19.04 -10.30
CA GLU A 222 11.06 19.70 -11.44
C GLU A 222 9.63 19.22 -11.71
N GLN A 223 9.33 17.95 -11.46
CA GLN A 223 8.02 17.35 -11.62
C GLN A 223 7.07 17.55 -10.43
N LEU A 224 7.61 17.86 -9.24
CA LEU A 224 6.82 17.96 -8.02
C LEU A 224 5.59 18.88 -8.14
N PRO A 225 5.67 20.09 -8.72
CA PRO A 225 4.50 20.96 -8.84
C PRO A 225 3.31 20.32 -9.55
N ASP A 226 3.57 19.48 -10.54
CA ASP A 226 2.50 18.81 -11.30
C ASP A 226 1.79 17.75 -10.46
N TRP A 227 2.52 17.04 -9.60
CA TRP A 227 1.96 16.08 -8.65
C TRP A 227 1.10 16.73 -7.55
N LEU A 228 1.32 18.02 -7.28
CA LEU A 228 0.63 18.75 -6.21
C LEU A 228 -0.60 19.55 -6.67
N LYS A 229 -0.94 19.54 -7.95
CA LYS A 229 -2.06 20.35 -8.50
C LYS A 229 -3.40 19.99 -7.88
N ASP A 230 -3.67 18.69 -7.75
CA ASP A 230 -4.98 18.16 -7.41
C ASP A 230 -5.06 17.60 -5.99
N ILE A 231 -4.26 18.13 -5.04
CA ILE A 231 -4.35 17.72 -3.63
C ILE A 231 -5.76 18.01 -3.12
N PRO A 232 -6.51 17.02 -2.62
CA PRO A 232 -7.83 17.24 -2.04
C PRO A 232 -7.77 18.16 -0.82
N SER A 233 -8.77 19.03 -0.67
CA SER A 233 -8.86 19.96 0.47
C SER A 233 -9.41 19.29 1.75
N GLU A 234 -10.00 18.12 1.61
CA GLU A 234 -10.48 17.33 2.73
C GLU A 234 -9.36 16.43 3.27
N PRO A 235 -9.29 16.19 4.59
CA PRO A 235 -8.40 15.16 5.14
C PRO A 235 -8.57 13.85 4.38
N SER A 236 -7.55 13.01 4.36
CA SER A 236 -7.66 11.67 3.78
C SER A 236 -8.83 10.94 4.44
N ALA A 237 -9.99 10.97 3.80
CA ALA A 237 -10.99 9.96 4.11
C ALA A 237 -10.33 8.63 3.71
N LEU A 238 -10.02 7.79 4.70
CA LEU A 238 -9.68 6.41 4.40
C LEU A 238 -10.75 5.90 3.43
N ALA A 239 -10.36 5.42 2.26
CA ALA A 239 -11.30 4.74 1.38
C ALA A 239 -12.10 3.74 2.23
N PRO A 240 -13.42 3.65 2.05
CA PRO A 240 -14.23 2.74 2.83
C PRO A 240 -13.57 1.36 2.85
N LEU A 241 -13.38 0.80 4.05
CA LEU A 241 -12.77 -0.52 4.20
C LEU A 241 -13.67 -1.61 3.63
N LEU A 242 -14.95 -1.50 3.93
CA LEU A 242 -15.98 -2.44 3.49
C LEU A 242 -16.56 -1.89 2.19
N THR A 243 -16.14 -2.43 1.06
CA THR A 243 -16.44 -1.86 -0.26
C THR A 243 -17.62 -2.52 -0.93
N LYS A 244 -17.77 -3.84 -0.79
CA LYS A 244 -18.75 -4.62 -1.51
C LYS A 244 -19.15 -5.88 -0.73
N VAL A 245 -20.44 -6.16 -0.64
CA VAL A 245 -20.89 -7.48 -0.21
C VAL A 245 -20.54 -8.47 -1.31
N ASP A 246 -19.74 -9.48 -0.98
CA ASP A 246 -19.39 -10.57 -1.89
C ASP A 246 -20.51 -11.60 -1.94
N CYS A 247 -20.89 -12.12 -0.79
CA CYS A 247 -22.03 -13.01 -0.70
C CYS A 247 -22.77 -12.91 0.65
N LEU A 248 -24.01 -13.36 0.62
CA LEU A 248 -24.80 -13.72 1.79
C LEU A 248 -24.84 -15.24 1.90
N ARG A 249 -24.31 -15.80 2.99
CA ARG A 249 -24.30 -17.25 3.21
C ARG A 249 -25.43 -17.68 4.15
N LEU A 250 -26.18 -18.65 3.72
CA LEU A 250 -27.32 -19.20 4.44
C LEU A 250 -27.11 -20.70 4.71
N TYR A 251 -27.33 -21.08 5.93
CA TYR A 251 -27.33 -22.51 6.30
C TYR A 251 -28.56 -23.23 5.76
N VAL A 252 -28.33 -24.41 5.18
CA VAL A 252 -29.35 -25.38 4.82
C VAL A 252 -28.96 -26.75 5.39
N ALA A 253 -29.91 -27.50 5.88
CA ALA A 253 -29.63 -28.81 6.48
C ALA A 253 -29.16 -29.87 5.46
N ASP A 254 -29.56 -29.69 4.20
CA ASP A 254 -29.20 -30.55 3.06
C ASP A 254 -29.10 -29.71 1.80
N LEU A 255 -28.03 -29.90 1.05
CA LEU A 255 -27.70 -29.01 -0.09
C LEU A 255 -28.71 -29.20 -1.25
N GLU A 256 -29.12 -30.42 -1.53
CA GLU A 256 -30.08 -30.70 -2.63
C GLU A 256 -31.45 -30.13 -2.31
N SER A 257 -31.91 -30.27 -1.07
CA SER A 257 -33.15 -29.63 -0.61
C SER A 257 -33.07 -28.11 -0.68
N GLY A 258 -31.90 -27.51 -0.34
CA GLY A 258 -31.65 -26.10 -0.50
C GLY A 258 -31.70 -25.68 -1.98
N LEU A 259 -31.04 -26.40 -2.86
CA LEU A 259 -31.10 -26.14 -4.31
C LEU A 259 -32.52 -26.28 -4.87
N ALA A 260 -33.26 -27.29 -4.46
CA ALA A 260 -34.67 -27.44 -4.85
C ALA A 260 -35.50 -26.21 -4.43
N PHE A 261 -35.26 -25.65 -3.26
CA PHE A 261 -35.96 -24.46 -2.81
C PHE A 261 -35.49 -23.20 -3.53
N TYR A 262 -34.21 -22.86 -3.44
CA TYR A 262 -33.71 -21.57 -3.94
C TYR A 262 -33.59 -21.54 -5.47
N ARG A 263 -33.10 -22.60 -6.11
CA ARG A 263 -32.94 -22.67 -7.55
C ARG A 263 -34.26 -23.00 -8.25
N ASP A 264 -34.93 -24.10 -7.86
CA ASP A 264 -36.03 -24.66 -8.63
C ASP A 264 -37.37 -23.98 -8.31
N LEU A 265 -37.63 -23.64 -7.04
CA LEU A 265 -38.89 -23.00 -6.64
C LEU A 265 -38.78 -21.47 -6.67
N LEU A 266 -37.63 -20.85 -6.25
CA LEU A 266 -37.48 -19.41 -6.25
C LEU A 266 -36.80 -18.87 -7.51
N GLY A 267 -36.29 -19.73 -8.40
CA GLY A 267 -35.79 -19.35 -9.72
C GLY A 267 -34.37 -18.72 -9.77
N HIS A 268 -33.56 -18.91 -8.74
CA HIS A 268 -32.19 -18.44 -8.75
C HIS A 268 -31.31 -19.34 -9.63
N SER A 269 -30.50 -18.72 -10.53
CA SER A 269 -29.58 -19.49 -11.37
C SER A 269 -28.37 -19.95 -10.57
N LEU A 270 -27.93 -21.19 -10.74
CA LEU A 270 -26.71 -21.73 -10.19
C LEU A 270 -25.49 -21.05 -10.88
N ILE A 271 -24.52 -20.63 -10.09
CA ILE A 271 -23.23 -20.11 -10.55
C ILE A 271 -22.14 -21.17 -10.39
N TRP A 272 -22.06 -21.73 -9.18
CA TRP A 272 -21.10 -22.79 -8.85
C TRP A 272 -21.64 -23.70 -7.75
N ARG A 273 -21.09 -24.91 -7.65
CA ARG A 273 -21.36 -25.85 -6.56
C ARG A 273 -20.13 -26.65 -6.16
N SER A 274 -20.11 -27.03 -4.90
CA SER A 274 -19.19 -28.00 -4.30
C SER A 274 -19.98 -29.13 -3.64
N ALA A 275 -19.31 -29.97 -2.85
CA ALA A 275 -19.98 -31.01 -2.08
C ALA A 275 -20.91 -30.48 -0.98
N THR A 276 -20.58 -29.28 -0.41
CA THR A 276 -21.22 -28.74 0.79
C THR A 276 -21.84 -27.35 0.61
N SER A 277 -21.63 -26.73 -0.55
CA SER A 277 -22.06 -25.34 -0.79
C SER A 277 -22.44 -25.12 -2.25
N ALA A 278 -23.29 -24.13 -2.51
CA ALA A 278 -23.61 -23.66 -3.85
C ALA A 278 -23.85 -22.15 -3.88
N GLY A 279 -23.26 -21.48 -4.89
CA GLY A 279 -23.46 -20.08 -5.18
C GLY A 279 -24.58 -19.87 -6.20
N LEU A 280 -25.50 -19.00 -5.87
CA LEU A 280 -26.68 -18.68 -6.67
C LEU A 280 -26.68 -17.21 -7.05
N ARG A 281 -27.11 -16.90 -8.26
CA ARG A 281 -27.17 -15.52 -8.77
C ARG A 281 -28.29 -14.72 -8.12
N MET A 282 -27.98 -13.53 -7.64
CA MET A 282 -28.96 -12.53 -7.22
C MET A 282 -29.19 -11.53 -8.38
N PRO A 283 -30.35 -11.54 -9.05
CA PRO A 283 -30.64 -10.59 -10.12
C PRO A 283 -30.57 -9.15 -9.61
N GLY A 284 -29.82 -8.27 -10.33
CA GLY A 284 -29.67 -6.88 -9.95
C GLY A 284 -28.57 -6.60 -8.91
N SER A 285 -27.80 -7.61 -8.51
CA SER A 285 -26.64 -7.47 -7.62
C SER A 285 -25.47 -8.28 -8.18
N GLU A 286 -24.24 -7.84 -7.87
CA GLU A 286 -23.04 -8.66 -8.10
C GLU A 286 -22.77 -9.62 -6.94
N ALA A 287 -23.44 -9.42 -5.79
CA ALA A 287 -23.35 -10.34 -4.67
C ALA A 287 -24.01 -11.67 -4.98
N GLU A 288 -23.48 -12.73 -4.41
CA GLU A 288 -24.04 -14.08 -4.52
C GLU A 288 -24.91 -14.44 -3.31
N LEU A 289 -25.89 -15.29 -3.53
CA LEU A 289 -26.57 -16.03 -2.46
C LEU A 289 -25.92 -17.41 -2.35
N VAL A 290 -25.17 -17.64 -1.29
CA VAL A 290 -24.49 -18.92 -1.06
C VAL A 290 -25.31 -19.74 -0.05
N ILE A 291 -25.73 -20.95 -0.42
CA ILE A 291 -26.30 -21.94 0.51
C ILE A 291 -25.22 -22.95 0.90
N GLN A 292 -25.17 -23.35 2.16
CA GLN A 292 -24.09 -24.21 2.69
C GLN A 292 -24.59 -25.06 3.86
N THR A 293 -23.93 -26.22 4.09
CA THR A 293 -24.32 -27.22 5.10
C THR A 293 -23.35 -27.28 6.28
N GLU A 294 -22.27 -26.49 6.28
CA GLU A 294 -21.15 -26.64 7.24
C GLU A 294 -21.38 -25.89 8.54
N GLN A 295 -21.90 -24.66 8.45
CA GLN A 295 -22.00 -23.77 9.60
C GLN A 295 -23.41 -23.21 9.74
N ALA A 296 -24.04 -23.46 10.90
CA ALA A 296 -25.38 -22.93 11.20
C ALA A 296 -25.33 -21.40 11.37
N GLY A 297 -26.34 -20.73 10.84
CA GLY A 297 -26.47 -19.27 10.91
C GLY A 297 -26.38 -18.57 9.57
N GLN A 298 -26.36 -17.25 9.65
CA GLN A 298 -26.16 -16.36 8.49
C GLN A 298 -24.78 -15.74 8.59
N GLU A 299 -24.13 -15.57 7.46
CA GLU A 299 -22.82 -14.96 7.35
C GLU A 299 -22.83 -13.95 6.19
N VAL A 300 -22.17 -12.82 6.37
CA VAL A 300 -22.00 -11.79 5.33
C VAL A 300 -20.53 -11.69 5.00
N ASP A 301 -20.18 -12.03 3.77
CA ASP A 301 -18.83 -11.96 3.25
C ASP A 301 -18.65 -10.62 2.54
N ILE A 302 -17.61 -9.90 2.91
CA ILE A 302 -17.27 -8.58 2.37
C ILE A 302 -15.97 -8.69 1.59
N ALA A 303 -16.03 -8.37 0.30
CA ALA A 303 -14.84 -8.29 -0.54
C ALA A 303 -14.00 -7.08 -0.13
N VAL A 304 -12.69 -7.31 0.00
CA VAL A 304 -11.67 -6.31 0.29
C VAL A 304 -10.49 -6.49 -0.67
N GLU A 305 -9.67 -5.46 -0.84
CA GLU A 305 -8.49 -5.55 -1.72
C GLU A 305 -7.41 -6.49 -1.17
N SER A 306 -7.22 -6.49 0.16
CA SER A 306 -6.27 -7.34 0.87
C SER A 306 -6.82 -7.62 2.26
N VAL A 307 -7.02 -8.88 2.58
CA VAL A 307 -7.52 -9.31 3.89
C VAL A 307 -6.56 -8.96 5.01
N ASP A 308 -5.25 -9.06 4.78
CA ASP A 308 -4.25 -8.71 5.79
C ASP A 308 -4.33 -7.22 6.19
N SER A 309 -4.37 -6.36 5.19
CA SER A 309 -4.50 -4.91 5.41
C SER A 309 -5.86 -4.55 6.01
N ALA A 310 -6.94 -5.19 5.54
CA ALA A 310 -8.28 -4.94 6.02
C ALA A 310 -8.46 -5.34 7.49
N ALA A 311 -7.96 -6.51 7.89
CA ALA A 311 -8.01 -6.97 9.28
C ALA A 311 -7.24 -6.03 10.22
N GLN A 312 -6.06 -5.56 9.82
CA GLN A 312 -5.30 -4.58 10.58
C GLN A 312 -6.04 -3.25 10.74
N ARG A 313 -6.62 -2.73 9.63
CA ARG A 313 -7.41 -1.48 9.65
C ARG A 313 -8.64 -1.62 10.54
N PHE A 314 -9.31 -2.77 10.49
CA PHE A 314 -10.50 -3.06 11.29
C PHE A 314 -10.16 -3.07 12.78
N ALA A 315 -9.06 -3.74 13.17
CA ALA A 315 -8.56 -3.74 14.54
C ALA A 315 -8.13 -2.34 15.01
N ALA A 316 -7.43 -1.58 14.16
CA ALA A 316 -7.02 -0.20 14.48
C ALA A 316 -8.22 0.75 14.65
N ALA A 317 -9.37 0.43 14.05
CA ALA A 317 -10.61 1.17 14.22
C ALA A 317 -11.39 0.78 15.49
N GLY A 318 -10.89 -0.14 16.30
CA GLY A 318 -11.51 -0.61 17.54
C GLY A 318 -12.35 -1.88 17.42
N GLY A 319 -12.31 -2.54 16.27
CA GLY A 319 -12.88 -3.88 16.08
C GLY A 319 -11.93 -4.98 16.58
N GLU A 320 -12.41 -6.21 16.54
CA GLU A 320 -11.67 -7.42 16.94
C GLU A 320 -11.42 -8.31 15.72
N VAL A 321 -10.23 -8.87 15.57
CA VAL A 321 -9.94 -9.95 14.63
C VAL A 321 -10.21 -11.27 15.36
N VAL A 322 -11.35 -11.89 15.07
CA VAL A 322 -11.80 -13.14 15.72
C VAL A 322 -11.05 -14.34 15.17
N VAL A 323 -10.86 -14.37 13.85
CA VAL A 323 -10.03 -15.37 13.16
C VAL A 323 -9.00 -14.62 12.34
N PRO A 324 -7.69 -14.81 12.63
CA PRO A 324 -6.63 -14.20 11.84
C PRO A 324 -6.72 -14.55 10.35
N PRO A 325 -6.13 -13.76 9.45
CA PRO A 325 -6.09 -14.06 8.02
C PRO A 325 -5.57 -15.46 7.71
N PHE A 326 -6.32 -16.23 6.96
CA PHE A 326 -5.99 -17.60 6.53
C PHE A 326 -6.28 -17.79 5.03
N ASP A 327 -5.65 -18.78 4.44
CA ASP A 327 -5.77 -19.07 3.01
C ASP A 327 -7.09 -19.80 2.70
N ILE A 328 -7.76 -19.33 1.64
CA ILE A 328 -8.88 -20.01 1.00
C ILE A 328 -8.55 -20.26 -0.47
N GLN A 329 -9.41 -20.98 -1.17
CA GLN A 329 -9.17 -21.33 -2.57
C GLN A 329 -8.97 -20.11 -3.47
N ILE A 330 -9.80 -19.07 -3.34
CA ILE A 330 -9.78 -17.88 -4.21
C ILE A 330 -8.84 -16.76 -3.70
N GLY A 331 -8.31 -16.86 -2.49
CA GLY A 331 -7.47 -15.82 -1.90
C GLY A 331 -7.26 -16.04 -0.42
N ARG A 332 -7.52 -15.02 0.38
CA ARG A 332 -7.47 -15.07 1.85
C ARG A 332 -8.80 -14.67 2.47
N CYS A 333 -8.99 -15.07 3.73
CA CYS A 333 -10.19 -14.80 4.49
C CYS A 333 -9.83 -14.49 5.95
N SER A 334 -10.64 -13.66 6.63
CA SER A 334 -10.53 -13.36 8.07
C SER A 334 -11.91 -13.10 8.63
N VAL A 335 -12.16 -13.51 9.87
CA VAL A 335 -13.41 -13.17 10.57
C VAL A 335 -13.13 -12.03 11.54
N VAL A 336 -13.92 -10.97 11.43
CA VAL A 336 -13.82 -9.78 12.29
C VAL A 336 -15.12 -9.53 13.04
N ARG A 337 -15.03 -8.84 14.17
CA ARG A 337 -16.17 -8.43 14.99
C ARG A 337 -16.11 -6.95 15.28
N ASP A 338 -17.21 -6.23 15.03
CA ASP A 338 -17.30 -4.82 15.36
C ASP A 338 -17.49 -4.59 16.89
N PRO A 339 -17.36 -3.36 17.39
CA PRO A 339 -17.53 -3.04 18.80
C PRO A 339 -18.93 -3.35 19.38
N TRP A 340 -19.90 -3.60 18.53
CA TRP A 340 -21.28 -3.92 18.91
C TRP A 340 -21.59 -5.41 18.81
N GLY A 341 -20.60 -6.24 18.42
CA GLY A 341 -20.71 -7.70 18.36
C GLY A 341 -21.09 -8.28 17.01
N ASN A 342 -21.27 -7.46 15.96
CA ASN A 342 -21.57 -7.98 14.62
C ASN A 342 -20.32 -8.64 14.03
N GLN A 343 -20.48 -9.87 13.52
CA GLN A 343 -19.42 -10.57 12.82
C GLN A 343 -19.54 -10.40 11.31
N LEU A 344 -18.40 -10.17 10.66
CA LEU A 344 -18.25 -10.09 9.22
C LEU A 344 -17.09 -10.98 8.80
N VAL A 345 -17.19 -11.53 7.61
CA VAL A 345 -16.09 -12.24 6.96
C VAL A 345 -15.50 -11.33 5.90
N LEU A 346 -14.21 -11.05 6.03
CA LEU A 346 -13.45 -10.32 5.02
C LEU A 346 -12.79 -11.33 4.10
N LEU A 347 -12.90 -11.15 2.79
CA LEU A 347 -12.23 -12.00 1.81
C LEU A 347 -11.61 -11.18 0.68
N ASP A 348 -10.54 -11.69 0.09
CA ASP A 348 -9.97 -11.21 -1.15
C ASP A 348 -9.89 -12.33 -2.20
N THR A 349 -9.67 -11.93 -3.45
CA THR A 349 -9.58 -12.85 -4.58
C THR A 349 -8.17 -12.87 -5.19
N THR A 350 -7.15 -12.77 -4.36
CA THR A 350 -5.74 -12.68 -4.78
C THR A 350 -5.22 -13.92 -5.50
N LYS A 351 -5.92 -15.06 -5.38
CA LYS A 351 -5.62 -16.32 -6.10
C LYS A 351 -6.52 -16.58 -7.32
N GLY A 352 -7.36 -15.60 -7.69
CA GLY A 352 -8.29 -15.69 -8.81
C GLY A 352 -9.71 -16.09 -8.39
N LEU A 353 -10.59 -16.27 -9.36
CA LEU A 353 -11.98 -16.65 -9.13
C LEU A 353 -12.16 -18.17 -9.33
N LEU A 354 -13.26 -18.73 -8.83
CA LEU A 354 -13.59 -20.13 -9.07
C LEU A 354 -13.80 -20.42 -10.56
N ALA A 355 -13.15 -21.45 -11.06
CA ALA A 355 -13.44 -22.05 -12.38
C ALA A 355 -14.44 -23.18 -12.22
N THR A 356 -15.45 -23.24 -13.09
CA THR A 356 -16.51 -24.26 -13.07
C THR A 356 -16.56 -24.99 -14.40
N ASP A 357 -17.03 -26.25 -14.36
CA ASP A 357 -17.45 -27.01 -15.55
C ASP A 357 -18.83 -26.54 -16.06
N GLU A 358 -19.35 -27.22 -17.10
CA GLU A 358 -20.65 -26.91 -17.71
C GLU A 358 -21.83 -27.14 -16.75
N ASP A 359 -21.67 -27.99 -15.75
CA ASP A 359 -22.68 -28.33 -14.72
C ASP A 359 -22.56 -27.42 -13.48
N GLY A 360 -21.59 -26.46 -13.48
CA GLY A 360 -21.32 -25.54 -12.37
C GLY A 360 -20.45 -26.11 -11.24
N ASN A 361 -19.89 -27.33 -11.39
CA ASN A 361 -19.01 -27.87 -10.37
C ASN A 361 -17.66 -27.13 -10.36
N VAL A 362 -17.15 -26.81 -9.19
CA VAL A 362 -15.87 -26.18 -9.03
C VAL A 362 -14.74 -27.13 -9.42
N ILE A 363 -13.91 -26.72 -10.41
CA ILE A 363 -12.80 -27.51 -10.95
C ILE A 363 -11.43 -26.87 -10.69
N GLY A 364 -11.37 -25.67 -10.14
CA GLY A 364 -10.13 -24.94 -9.86
C GLY A 364 -10.34 -23.44 -9.81
N ASN A 365 -9.27 -22.67 -10.09
CA ASN A 365 -9.29 -21.22 -10.21
C ASN A 365 -9.05 -20.79 -11.66
N LYS A 366 -9.55 -19.59 -12.02
CA LYS A 366 -9.35 -18.94 -13.31
C LYS A 366 -8.82 -17.51 -13.12
#